data_6d3fff3d5f9a9ecdab5074371dac5142
#
_entry.id   6d3fff3d5f9a9ecdab5074371dac5142
#
_cell.length_a   1.000
_cell.length_b   1.000
_cell.length_c   1.000
_cell.angle_alpha   90.00
_cell.angle_beta   90.00
_cell.angle_gamma   90.00
#
_symmetry.space_group_name_H-M   'P 1'
#
loop_
_entity.id
_entity.type
_entity.pdbx_description
1 polymer ?
#
loop_
_entity_poly.entity_id
_entity_poly.type
_entity_poly.pdbx_seq_one_letter_code
_entity_poly.pdbx_strand_id
1 'polypeptide(L)'
;GSAKPGWLEPSRVPLEVVCGPIASGKSTWVRRHAGPRDLIVDIDAIGSRLAGLPFTHSWDRRHLDDALRERNAMLASLARPDARTRWPMAWLIVSEPTADGRAWWQERLEPRRITVMETPPAVCL
;
A
#
# COMPACT_ATOMS: atom_id res chain seq x y z
N GLY A 1 13.30 -4.99 -9.43
CA GLY A 1 13.76 -4.12 -8.37
C GLY A 1 12.93 -4.18 -7.11
N SER A 2 13.33 -3.38 -6.16
CA SER A 2 12.73 -3.34 -4.83
C SER A 2 11.26 -2.92 -4.83
N ALA A 3 10.81 -2.17 -5.84
CA ALA A 3 9.44 -1.68 -5.92
C ALA A 3 8.43 -2.81 -6.20
N LYS A 4 8.86 -3.84 -6.94
CA LYS A 4 8.03 -5.00 -7.28
C LYS A 4 8.84 -6.29 -7.16
N PRO A 5 9.13 -6.72 -5.91
CA PRO A 5 9.97 -7.90 -5.71
C PRO A 5 9.22 -9.18 -6.08
N GLY A 6 9.83 -9.96 -6.99
CA GLY A 6 9.22 -11.19 -7.48
C GLY A 6 9.12 -12.30 -6.44
N TRP A 7 9.79 -12.15 -5.29
CA TRP A 7 9.76 -13.13 -4.21
C TRP A 7 8.56 -12.99 -3.28
N LEU A 8 7.73 -11.94 -3.44
CA LEU A 8 6.50 -11.82 -2.65
C LEU A 8 5.55 -12.97 -2.96
N GLU A 9 4.83 -13.40 -1.95
CA GLU A 9 3.88 -14.50 -2.01
C GLU A 9 2.45 -14.01 -1.76
N PRO A 10 1.44 -14.79 -2.13
CA PRO A 10 0.06 -14.44 -1.87
C PRO A 10 -0.21 -14.18 -0.38
N SER A 11 -1.04 -13.18 -0.11
CA SER A 11 -1.44 -12.85 1.24
C SER A 11 -2.38 -13.91 1.80
N ARG A 12 -2.13 -14.35 3.03
CA ARG A 12 -3.06 -15.23 3.77
C ARG A 12 -4.15 -14.42 4.48
N VAL A 13 -3.94 -13.12 4.59
CA VAL A 13 -4.89 -12.18 5.18
C VAL A 13 -5.73 -11.59 4.05
N PRO A 14 -7.05 -11.41 4.23
CA PRO A 14 -7.85 -10.70 3.24
C PRO A 14 -7.20 -9.33 2.96
N LEU A 15 -6.89 -9.07 1.70
CA LEU A 15 -6.13 -7.89 1.29
C LEU A 15 -6.93 -7.06 0.30
N GLU A 16 -7.03 -5.76 0.57
CA GLU A 16 -7.54 -4.76 -0.37
C GLU A 16 -6.36 -3.94 -0.89
N VAL A 17 -6.23 -3.81 -2.19
CA VAL A 17 -5.24 -2.94 -2.81
C VAL A 17 -5.95 -1.69 -3.32
N VAL A 18 -5.46 -0.52 -2.92
CA VAL A 18 -6.04 0.76 -3.30
C VAL A 18 -5.01 1.53 -4.13
N CYS A 19 -5.34 1.75 -5.38
CA CYS A 19 -4.49 2.43 -6.35
C CYS A 19 -5.03 3.82 -6.66
N GLY A 20 -4.15 4.70 -7.07
CA GLY A 20 -4.54 6.02 -7.52
C GLY A 20 -3.36 6.98 -7.46
N PRO A 21 -3.46 8.12 -8.15
CA PRO A 21 -2.38 9.11 -8.14
C PRO A 21 -2.25 9.80 -6.77
N ILE A 22 -1.15 10.53 -6.61
CA ILE A 22 -0.95 11.38 -5.44
C ILE A 22 -2.13 12.35 -5.34
N ALA A 23 -2.58 12.62 -4.11
CA ALA A 23 -3.71 13.51 -3.82
C ALA A 23 -5.06 13.00 -4.32
N SER A 24 -5.19 11.71 -4.64
CA SER A 24 -6.49 11.09 -4.94
C SER A 24 -7.31 10.81 -3.69
N GLY A 25 -6.73 10.96 -2.49
CA GLY A 25 -7.39 10.66 -1.23
C GLY A 25 -7.30 9.21 -0.78
N LYS A 26 -6.39 8.41 -1.38
CA LYS A 26 -6.22 6.98 -1.06
C LYS A 26 -6.04 6.72 0.42
N SER A 27 -5.07 7.39 1.03
CA SER A 27 -4.73 7.16 2.44
C SER A 27 -5.87 7.54 3.37
N THR A 28 -6.54 8.65 3.08
CA THR A 28 -7.71 9.08 3.86
C THR A 28 -8.85 8.09 3.72
N TRP A 29 -9.11 7.64 2.49
CA TRP A 29 -10.17 6.68 2.23
C TRP A 29 -9.91 5.36 2.97
N VAL A 30 -8.69 4.84 2.88
CA VAL A 30 -8.30 3.60 3.57
C VAL A 30 -8.47 3.74 5.07
N ARG A 31 -8.00 4.84 5.66
CA ARG A 31 -8.11 5.04 7.12
C ARG A 31 -9.55 5.12 7.60
N ARG A 32 -10.46 5.60 6.76
CA ARG A 32 -11.89 5.62 7.09
C ARG A 32 -12.54 4.24 7.03
N HIS A 33 -12.01 3.35 6.18
CA HIS A 33 -12.59 2.02 5.96
C HIS A 33 -11.90 0.93 6.75
N ALA A 34 -10.64 1.13 7.12
CA ALA A 34 -9.87 0.13 7.85
C ALA A 34 -10.35 0.00 9.30
N GLY A 35 -10.36 -1.23 9.79
CA GLY A 35 -10.61 -1.49 11.19
C GLY A 35 -9.38 -1.20 12.05
N PRO A 36 -9.57 -1.08 13.39
CA PRO A 36 -8.47 -0.70 14.29
C PRO A 36 -7.34 -1.71 14.39
N ARG A 37 -7.59 -2.95 14.00
CA ARG A 37 -6.59 -4.01 14.04
C ARG A 37 -6.04 -4.38 12.67
N ASP A 38 -6.47 -3.68 11.63
CA ASP A 38 -6.01 -3.94 10.26
C ASP A 38 -4.58 -3.46 10.06
N LEU A 39 -3.85 -4.15 9.20
CA LEU A 39 -2.55 -3.70 8.76
C LEU A 39 -2.73 -2.75 7.57
N ILE A 40 -2.18 -1.55 7.66
CA ILE A 40 -2.16 -0.59 6.55
C ILE A 40 -0.73 -0.46 6.05
N VAL A 41 -0.51 -0.79 4.79
CA VAL A 41 0.80 -0.73 4.13
C VAL A 41 0.80 0.47 3.18
N ASP A 42 1.46 1.55 3.60
CA ASP A 42 1.50 2.82 2.88
C ASP A 42 2.93 3.35 2.88
N ILE A 43 3.56 3.38 1.71
CA ILE A 43 4.96 3.82 1.60
C ILE A 43 5.14 5.27 2.04
N ASP A 44 4.14 6.12 1.87
CA ASP A 44 4.24 7.51 2.31
C ASP A 44 4.20 7.64 3.84
N ALA A 45 3.44 6.78 4.51
CA ALA A 45 3.48 6.71 5.97
C ALA A 45 4.85 6.24 6.47
N ILE A 46 5.41 5.24 5.82
CA ILE A 46 6.73 4.72 6.16
C ILE A 46 7.81 5.77 5.90
N GLY A 47 7.81 6.37 4.72
CA GLY A 47 8.80 7.38 4.33
C GLY A 47 8.73 8.61 5.22
N SER A 48 7.54 9.06 5.57
CA SER A 48 7.35 10.19 6.49
C SER A 48 7.93 9.90 7.86
N ARG A 49 7.66 8.71 8.39
CA ARG A 49 8.19 8.29 9.69
C ARG A 49 9.72 8.22 9.67
N LEU A 50 10.31 7.65 8.62
CA LEU A 50 11.76 7.56 8.48
C LEU A 50 12.40 8.94 8.38
N ALA A 51 11.71 9.91 7.78
CA ALA A 51 12.17 11.28 7.67
C ALA A 51 11.90 12.12 8.93
N GLY A 52 11.20 11.57 9.92
CA GLY A 52 10.85 12.30 11.14
C GLY A 52 9.79 13.38 10.92
N LEU A 53 8.91 13.18 9.95
CA LEU A 53 7.89 14.15 9.56
C LEU A 53 6.48 13.64 9.89
N PRO A 54 5.50 14.55 10.07
CA PRO A 54 4.11 14.18 9.97
C PRO A 54 3.82 13.58 8.60
N PHE A 55 2.71 12.86 8.46
CA PHE A 55 2.36 12.23 7.18
C PHE A 55 2.39 13.25 6.04
N THR A 56 3.14 12.92 4.98
CA THR A 56 3.26 13.73 3.77
C THR A 56 3.59 12.82 2.58
N HIS A 57 3.24 13.26 1.38
CA HIS A 57 3.69 12.62 0.15
C HIS A 57 5.07 13.14 -0.30
N SER A 58 5.57 14.18 0.34
CA SER A 58 6.81 14.89 -0.04
C SER A 58 7.91 14.66 0.98
N TRP A 59 8.30 13.41 1.16
CA TRP A 59 9.43 13.05 2.01
C TRP A 59 10.69 12.86 1.16
N ASP A 60 11.87 13.03 1.77
CA ASP A 60 13.15 12.97 1.08
C ASP A 60 13.41 11.57 0.50
N ARG A 61 13.70 11.50 -0.79
CA ARG A 61 13.91 10.24 -1.51
C ARG A 61 15.16 9.48 -1.09
N ARG A 62 16.05 10.07 -0.29
CA ARG A 62 17.16 9.33 0.33
C ARG A 62 16.66 8.19 1.21
N HIS A 63 15.42 8.26 1.70
CA HIS A 63 14.80 7.21 2.50
C HIS A 63 14.07 6.15 1.67
N LEU A 64 14.09 6.27 0.34
CA LEU A 64 13.27 5.42 -0.53
C LEU A 64 13.62 3.92 -0.41
N ASP A 65 14.90 3.59 -0.42
CA ASP A 65 15.33 2.20 -0.34
C ASP A 65 14.90 1.56 0.98
N ASP A 66 15.06 2.27 2.08
CA ASP A 66 14.65 1.78 3.39
C ASP A 66 13.13 1.68 3.49
N ALA A 67 12.41 2.65 2.94
CA ALA A 67 10.95 2.63 2.92
C ALA A 67 10.41 1.45 2.11
N LEU A 68 10.99 1.17 0.95
CA LEU A 68 10.62 0.02 0.13
C LEU A 68 10.93 -1.29 0.85
N ARG A 69 12.08 -1.39 1.50
CA ARG A 69 12.45 -2.57 2.27
C ARG A 69 11.44 -2.85 3.37
N GLU A 70 11.05 -1.83 4.13
CA GLU A 70 10.06 -1.98 5.20
C GLU A 70 8.69 -2.33 4.64
N ARG A 71 8.24 -1.66 3.57
CA ARG A 71 6.97 -1.99 2.91
C ARG A 71 6.94 -3.45 2.47
N ASN A 72 8.02 -3.90 1.83
CA ASN A 72 8.08 -5.27 1.32
C ASN A 72 8.13 -6.29 2.46
N ALA A 73 8.78 -5.97 3.58
CA ALA A 73 8.77 -6.82 4.77
C ALA A 73 7.35 -6.93 5.36
N MET A 74 6.60 -5.84 5.37
CA MET A 74 5.19 -5.87 5.80
C MET A 74 4.36 -6.77 4.89
N LEU A 75 4.53 -6.64 3.57
CA LEU A 75 3.81 -7.49 2.61
C LEU A 75 4.21 -8.96 2.76
N ALA A 76 5.49 -9.25 2.98
CA ALA A 76 5.96 -10.61 3.22
C ALA A 76 5.34 -11.21 4.49
N SER A 77 5.13 -10.39 5.52
CA SER A 77 4.53 -10.86 6.77
C SER A 77 3.09 -11.34 6.59
N LEU A 78 2.39 -10.88 5.56
CA LEU A 78 1.02 -11.31 5.26
C LEU A 78 0.96 -12.75 4.73
N ALA A 79 2.07 -13.31 4.26
CA ALA A 79 2.16 -14.68 3.76
C ALA A 79 2.53 -15.68 4.87
N ARG A 80 2.82 -15.22 6.08
CA ARG A 80 3.20 -16.10 7.19
C ARG A 80 2.01 -16.94 7.67
N PRO A 81 2.27 -18.16 8.16
CA PRO A 81 1.18 -19.03 8.63
C PRO A 81 0.31 -18.43 9.74
N ASP A 82 0.87 -17.56 10.59
CA ASP A 82 0.16 -16.92 11.69
C ASP A 82 -0.45 -15.55 11.35
N ALA A 83 -0.34 -15.11 10.09
CA ALA A 83 -0.74 -13.76 9.71
C ALA A 83 -2.20 -13.45 10.04
N ARG A 84 -3.10 -14.42 9.84
CA ARG A 84 -4.54 -14.24 10.09
C ARG A 84 -4.88 -14.08 11.57
N THR A 85 -4.03 -14.54 12.46
CA THR A 85 -4.21 -14.33 13.90
C THR A 85 -3.76 -12.94 14.32
N ARG A 86 -2.88 -12.32 13.52
CA ARG A 86 -2.36 -10.97 13.81
C ARG A 86 -3.25 -9.87 13.24
N TRP A 87 -3.79 -10.09 12.04
CA TRP A 87 -4.59 -9.07 11.35
C TRP A 87 -5.86 -9.68 10.77
N PRO A 88 -7.03 -9.07 11.01
CA PRO A 88 -8.27 -9.49 10.37
C PRO A 88 -8.31 -9.10 8.89
N MET A 89 -7.60 -8.04 8.52
CA MET A 89 -7.57 -7.53 7.16
C MET A 89 -6.31 -6.69 6.94
N ALA A 90 -5.91 -6.54 5.68
CA ALA A 90 -4.78 -5.70 5.30
C ALA A 90 -5.15 -4.81 4.11
N TRP A 91 -4.50 -3.67 4.03
CA TRP A 91 -4.70 -2.65 3.00
C TRP A 91 -3.35 -2.25 2.44
N LEU A 92 -3.20 -2.33 1.12
CA LEU A 92 -2.00 -1.85 0.43
C LEU A 92 -2.37 -0.63 -0.40
N ILE A 93 -1.67 0.47 -0.17
CA ILE A 93 -1.84 1.73 -0.90
C ILE A 93 -0.67 1.88 -1.85
N VAL A 94 -0.95 1.93 -3.14
CA VAL A 94 0.07 2.07 -4.19
C VAL A 94 -0.40 3.04 -5.27
N SER A 95 0.55 3.60 -6.01
CA SER A 95 0.27 4.53 -7.10
C SER A 95 0.26 3.83 -8.44
N GLU A 96 -0.26 2.71 -8.65
CA GLU A 96 -0.14 1.95 -9.90
C GLU A 96 -1.02 2.54 -11.02
N PRO A 97 -0.45 3.35 -11.91
CA PRO A 97 -1.25 4.02 -12.95
C PRO A 97 -1.66 3.12 -14.11
N THR A 98 -0.98 1.98 -14.30
CA THR A 98 -1.22 1.11 -15.45
C THR A 98 -1.98 -0.15 -15.08
N ALA A 99 -2.72 -0.68 -16.04
CA ALA A 99 -3.39 -1.97 -15.87
C ALA A 99 -2.37 -3.10 -15.65
N ASP A 100 -1.23 -3.06 -16.33
CA ASP A 100 -0.18 -4.07 -16.16
C ASP A 100 0.42 -4.05 -14.76
N GLY A 101 0.63 -2.86 -14.20
CA GLY A 101 1.13 -2.73 -12.83
C GLY A 101 0.13 -3.29 -11.82
N ARG A 102 -1.16 -3.00 -12.01
CA ARG A 102 -2.21 -3.55 -11.13
C ARG A 102 -2.32 -5.06 -11.27
N ALA A 103 -2.18 -5.60 -12.50
CA ALA A 103 -2.20 -7.03 -12.74
C ALA A 103 -1.03 -7.74 -12.05
N TRP A 104 0.12 -7.09 -11.96
CA TRP A 104 1.27 -7.63 -11.24
C TRP A 104 0.95 -7.86 -9.76
N TRP A 105 0.31 -6.88 -9.11
CA TRP A 105 -0.09 -7.01 -7.70
C TRP A 105 -1.16 -8.07 -7.53
N GLN A 106 -2.13 -8.15 -8.46
CA GLN A 106 -3.17 -9.17 -8.43
C GLN A 106 -2.58 -10.58 -8.51
N GLU A 107 -1.63 -10.78 -9.40
CA GLU A 107 -1.00 -12.08 -9.58
C GLU A 107 -0.12 -12.44 -8.38
N ARG A 108 0.62 -11.47 -7.86
CA ARG A 108 1.62 -11.71 -6.82
C ARG A 108 1.01 -11.90 -5.43
N LEU A 109 0.08 -11.05 -5.05
CA LEU A 109 -0.47 -11.03 -3.70
C LEU A 109 -1.85 -11.65 -3.58
N GLU A 110 -2.55 -11.88 -4.68
CA GLU A 110 -3.91 -12.41 -4.73
C GLU A 110 -4.86 -11.65 -3.80
N PRO A 111 -4.95 -10.31 -3.95
CA PRO A 111 -5.84 -9.54 -3.11
C PRO A 111 -7.31 -9.88 -3.39
N ARG A 112 -8.14 -9.64 -2.40
CA ARG A 112 -9.59 -9.78 -2.52
C ARG A 112 -10.17 -8.79 -3.53
N ARG A 113 -9.58 -7.60 -3.61
CA ARG A 113 -10.04 -6.53 -4.47
C ARG A 113 -8.91 -5.55 -4.78
N ILE A 114 -8.94 -4.99 -5.99
CA ILE A 114 -8.13 -3.82 -6.33
C ILE A 114 -9.10 -2.69 -6.67
N THR A 115 -9.03 -1.61 -5.91
CA THR A 115 -9.83 -0.40 -6.12
C THR A 115 -8.95 0.66 -6.75
N VAL A 116 -9.44 1.29 -7.81
CA VAL A 116 -8.73 2.40 -8.46
C VAL A 116 -9.46 3.69 -8.15
N MET A 117 -8.78 4.60 -7.46
CA MET A 117 -9.32 5.92 -7.16
C MET A 117 -8.83 6.90 -8.22
N GLU A 118 -9.75 7.63 -8.81
CA GLU A 118 -9.40 8.64 -9.79
C GLU A 118 -9.12 9.97 -9.10
N THR A 119 -8.25 10.77 -9.75
CA THR A 119 -8.09 12.15 -9.31
C THR A 119 -9.43 12.85 -9.48
N PRO A 120 -9.94 13.54 -8.45
CA PRO A 120 -11.16 14.31 -8.62
C PRO A 120 -11.04 15.24 -9.81
N PRO A 121 -12.12 15.46 -10.58
CA PRO A 121 -12.08 16.41 -11.68
C PRO A 121 -11.54 17.74 -11.16
N ALA A 122 -10.67 18.38 -11.96
CA ALA A 122 -10.17 19.69 -11.61
C ALA A 122 -11.38 20.59 -11.37
N VAL A 123 -11.49 21.11 -10.15
CA VAL A 123 -12.53 22.08 -9.85
C VAL A 123 -12.15 23.35 -10.58
N CYS A 124 -12.87 23.67 -11.63
CA CYS A 124 -12.73 24.96 -12.29
C CYS A 124 -13.34 26.00 -11.35
N LEU A 125 -12.45 26.70 -10.67
CA LEU A 125 -12.85 27.83 -9.84
C LEU A 125 -12.84 29.09 -10.67
#